data_4bc299c2822e0553d8e8801e1e51e578
#
_entry.id   4bc299c2822e0553d8e8801e1e51e578
#
_cell.length_a   1.000
_cell.length_b   1.000
_cell.length_c   1.000
_cell.angle_alpha   90.00
_cell.angle_beta   90.00
_cell.angle_gamma   90.00
#
_symmetry.space_group_name_H-M   'P 1'
#
loop_
_entity.id
_entity.type
_entity.pdbx_description
1 polymer ?
#
loop_
_entity_poly.entity_id
_entity_poly.type
_entity_poly.pdbx_seq_one_letter_code
_entity_poly.pdbx_strand_id
1 'polypeptide(L)'
;MIYKLDDHKVTTDGDDFYVAETATVVGRVTLKKDASVWFGAVVRGDVEDIVIGQGSNVQDLSVIHADPGSPTCLLYTSPSPRDVH
;
A
#
# COMPACT_ATOMS: atom_id res chain seq x y z
N MET A 1 -5.08 -9.14 -1.47
CA MET A 1 -6.46 -8.74 -1.85
C MET A 1 -6.70 -7.27 -1.53
N ILE A 2 -7.50 -6.63 -2.32
CA ILE A 2 -7.85 -5.22 -2.15
C ILE A 2 -9.24 -5.14 -1.52
N TYR A 3 -9.36 -4.34 -0.46
CA TYR A 3 -10.62 -4.19 0.27
C TYR A 3 -10.99 -2.73 0.39
N LYS A 4 -12.30 -2.49 0.48
CA LYS A 4 -12.86 -1.18 0.76
C LYS A 4 -13.13 -1.07 2.27
N LEU A 5 -12.86 0.09 2.86
CA LEU A 5 -13.14 0.37 4.26
C LEU A 5 -14.16 1.52 4.33
N ASP A 6 -15.38 1.22 4.73
CA ASP A 6 -16.50 2.17 4.66
C ASP A 6 -16.64 2.73 3.25
N ASP A 7 -16.55 4.06 3.08
CA ASP A 7 -16.58 4.70 1.77
C ASP A 7 -15.19 4.88 1.17
N HIS A 8 -14.15 4.43 1.85
CA HIS A 8 -12.77 4.58 1.41
C HIS A 8 -12.33 3.34 0.66
N LYS A 9 -12.00 3.50 -0.61
CA LYS A 9 -11.55 2.40 -1.45
C LYS A 9 -10.16 2.68 -2.00
N VAL A 10 -9.45 1.63 -2.32
CA VAL A 10 -8.13 1.73 -2.94
C VAL A 10 -8.26 2.35 -4.32
N THR A 11 -7.40 3.33 -4.61
CA THR A 11 -7.33 4.00 -5.91
C THR A 11 -6.10 3.48 -6.64
N THR A 12 -6.25 3.18 -7.92
CA THR A 12 -5.15 2.70 -8.74
C THR A 12 -4.95 3.62 -9.94
N ASP A 13 -3.70 3.72 -10.40
CA ASP A 13 -3.34 4.49 -11.58
C ASP A 13 -3.29 3.53 -12.77
N GLY A 14 -4.46 3.17 -13.28
CA GLY A 14 -4.61 2.18 -14.33
C GLY A 14 -4.50 0.76 -13.80
N ASP A 15 -4.08 -0.17 -14.66
CA ASP A 15 -3.99 -1.59 -14.34
C ASP A 15 -2.55 -2.08 -14.12
N ASP A 16 -1.58 -1.18 -14.19
CA ASP A 16 -0.17 -1.53 -14.10
C ASP A 16 0.28 -1.55 -12.64
N PHE A 17 -0.26 -2.48 -11.88
CA PHE A 17 0.13 -2.69 -10.49
C PHE A 17 0.01 -4.18 -10.17
N TYR A 18 0.63 -4.60 -9.07
CA TYR A 18 0.53 -5.98 -8.62
C TYR A 18 0.22 -6.02 -7.13
N VAL A 19 -0.77 -6.80 -6.75
CA VAL A 19 -1.09 -7.10 -5.35
C VAL A 19 -1.18 -8.61 -5.23
N ALA A 20 -0.29 -9.21 -4.44
CA ALA A 20 -0.28 -10.65 -4.23
C ALA A 20 -1.59 -11.08 -3.55
N GLU A 21 -2.01 -12.31 -3.83
CA GLU A 21 -3.27 -12.82 -3.31
C GLU A 21 -3.29 -12.83 -1.78
N THR A 22 -2.16 -13.10 -1.15
CA THR A 22 -2.05 -13.11 0.30
C THR A 22 -1.79 -11.74 0.92
N ALA A 23 -1.54 -10.72 0.09
CA ALA A 23 -1.39 -9.35 0.58
C ALA A 23 -2.75 -8.74 0.86
N THR A 24 -2.77 -7.77 1.75
CA THR A 24 -3.99 -7.02 2.08
C THR A 24 -3.76 -5.53 1.84
N VAL A 25 -4.59 -4.92 1.01
CA VAL A 25 -4.57 -3.49 0.76
C VAL A 25 -5.97 -2.97 1.06
N VAL A 26 -6.11 -2.08 2.01
CA VAL A 26 -7.42 -1.66 2.50
C VAL A 26 -7.46 -0.17 2.80
N GLY A 27 -8.59 0.44 2.43
CA GLY A 27 -8.90 1.83 2.79
C GLY A 27 -8.29 2.87 1.85
N ARG A 28 -7.82 3.97 2.42
CA ARG A 28 -7.32 5.14 1.67
C ARG A 28 -5.92 4.90 1.14
N VAL A 29 -5.79 3.97 0.20
CA VAL A 29 -4.51 3.64 -0.40
C VAL A 29 -4.55 3.97 -1.89
N THR A 30 -3.51 4.61 -2.38
CA THR A 30 -3.32 4.86 -3.81
C THR A 30 -2.12 4.07 -4.30
N LEU A 31 -2.35 3.22 -5.30
CA LEU A 31 -1.28 2.45 -5.95
C LEU A 31 -0.97 3.11 -7.29
N LYS A 32 0.22 3.66 -7.41
CA LYS A 32 0.67 4.29 -8.63
C LYS A 32 1.11 3.23 -9.65
N LYS A 33 1.45 3.69 -10.86
CA LYS A 33 1.89 2.81 -11.93
C LYS A 33 3.07 1.95 -11.49
N ASP A 34 3.04 0.67 -11.81
CA ASP A 34 4.10 -0.31 -11.49
C ASP A 34 4.35 -0.48 -9.98
N ALA A 35 3.42 -0.07 -9.13
CA ALA A 35 3.50 -0.38 -7.72
C ALA A 35 3.24 -1.86 -7.48
N SER A 36 3.88 -2.44 -6.47
CA SER A 36 3.68 -3.85 -6.15
C SER A 36 3.60 -4.08 -4.64
N VAL A 37 2.70 -4.96 -4.24
CA VAL A 37 2.50 -5.35 -2.84
C VAL A 37 2.61 -6.88 -2.79
N TRP A 38 3.58 -7.37 -2.04
CA TRP A 38 3.98 -8.77 -2.11
C TRP A 38 3.37 -9.61 -0.98
N PHE A 39 3.78 -10.89 -0.94
CA PHE A 39 3.10 -11.92 -0.15
C PHE A 39 2.99 -11.58 1.33
N GLY A 40 1.79 -11.64 1.87
CA GLY A 40 1.54 -11.41 3.30
C GLY A 40 1.69 -9.98 3.76
N ALA A 41 2.03 -9.04 2.87
CA ALA A 41 2.15 -7.63 3.24
C ALA A 41 0.77 -7.03 3.52
N VAL A 42 0.73 -6.04 4.38
CA VAL A 42 -0.49 -5.32 4.74
C VAL A 42 -0.29 -3.82 4.53
N VAL A 43 -1.14 -3.23 3.70
CA VAL A 43 -1.16 -1.77 3.50
C VAL A 43 -2.53 -1.29 3.95
N ARG A 44 -2.56 -0.53 5.04
CA ARG A 44 -3.80 -0.18 5.71
C ARG A 44 -3.97 1.33 5.83
N GLY A 45 -4.82 1.89 4.98
CA GLY A 45 -5.15 3.32 4.99
C GLY A 45 -6.44 3.60 5.73
N ASP A 46 -6.52 3.18 6.99
CA ASP A 46 -7.74 3.30 7.79
C ASP A 46 -7.86 4.64 8.51
N VAL A 47 -6.76 5.29 8.80
CA VAL A 47 -6.74 6.55 9.55
C VAL A 47 -6.28 7.71 8.66
N GLU A 48 -5.29 7.49 7.80
CA GLU A 48 -4.73 8.50 6.91
C GLU A 48 -4.46 7.90 5.53
N ASP A 49 -4.19 8.77 4.57
CA ASP A 49 -3.89 8.35 3.22
C ASP A 49 -2.50 7.70 3.12
N ILE A 50 -2.42 6.67 2.31
CA ILE A 50 -1.16 6.00 1.98
C ILE A 50 -1.03 6.01 0.46
N VAL A 51 0.13 6.47 -0.04
CA VAL A 51 0.44 6.45 -1.47
C VAL A 51 1.64 5.56 -1.69
N ILE A 52 1.45 4.52 -2.49
CA ILE A 52 2.56 3.67 -2.95
C ILE A 52 2.97 4.22 -4.30
N GLY A 53 4.12 4.88 -4.34
CA GLY A 53 4.58 5.62 -5.51
C GLY A 53 4.90 4.73 -6.70
N GLN A 54 5.12 5.38 -7.84
CA GLN A 54 5.41 4.68 -9.09
C GLN A 54 6.67 3.81 -8.95
N GLY A 55 6.56 2.54 -9.34
CA GLY A 55 7.68 1.61 -9.28
C GLY A 55 8.07 1.14 -7.88
N SER A 56 7.31 1.51 -6.86
CA SER A 56 7.62 1.14 -5.47
C SER A 56 7.14 -0.26 -5.14
N ASN A 57 7.86 -0.94 -4.25
CA ASN A 57 7.47 -2.26 -3.76
C ASN A 57 7.17 -2.23 -2.27
N VAL A 58 6.15 -2.95 -1.88
CA VAL A 58 5.94 -3.31 -0.48
C VAL A 58 6.35 -4.77 -0.36
N GLN A 59 7.45 -5.04 0.33
CA GLN A 59 8.04 -6.37 0.42
C GLN A 59 7.19 -7.34 1.23
N ASP A 60 7.50 -8.62 1.12
CA ASP A 60 6.79 -9.68 1.83
C ASP A 60 6.71 -9.39 3.33
N LEU A 61 5.54 -9.62 3.90
CA LEU A 61 5.27 -9.50 5.33
C LEU A 61 5.44 -8.08 5.91
N SER A 62 5.59 -7.07 5.06
CA SER A 62 5.65 -5.68 5.50
C SER A 62 4.29 -5.18 5.95
N VAL A 63 4.26 -4.27 6.91
CA VAL A 63 3.03 -3.60 7.33
C VAL A 63 3.21 -2.11 7.18
N ILE A 64 2.33 -1.49 6.41
CA ILE A 64 2.33 -0.04 6.22
C ILE A 64 1.01 0.51 6.75
N HIS A 65 1.10 1.47 7.64
CA HIS A 65 -0.04 2.28 8.04
C HIS A 65 0.44 3.68 8.38
N ALA A 66 -0.48 4.63 8.40
CA ALA A 66 -0.15 6.02 8.72
C ALA A 66 -0.85 6.40 10.01
N ASP A 67 -0.15 7.18 10.83
CA ASP A 67 -0.72 7.73 12.07
C ASP A 67 -1.66 8.89 11.75
N PRO A 68 -2.61 9.22 12.63
CA PRO A 68 -3.48 10.37 12.41
C PRO A 68 -2.69 11.65 12.16
N GLY A 69 -3.01 12.34 11.08
CA GLY A 69 -2.34 13.58 10.70
C GLY A 69 -0.98 13.39 10.02
N SER A 70 -0.58 12.14 9.74
CA SER A 70 0.72 11.85 9.14
C SER A 70 0.57 10.90 7.95
N PRO A 71 0.10 11.38 6.79
CA PRO A 71 0.00 10.55 5.61
C PRO A 71 1.34 9.94 5.22
N THR A 72 1.29 8.73 4.70
CA THR A 72 2.48 7.98 4.30
C THR A 72 2.59 7.92 2.78
N CYS A 73 3.80 8.18 2.27
CA CYS A 73 4.08 8.06 0.84
C CYS A 73 5.36 7.26 0.64
N LEU A 74 5.24 6.11 -0.01
CA LEU A 74 6.39 5.27 -0.34
C LEU A 74 6.72 5.49 -1.82
N LEU A 75 7.90 6.05 -2.10
CA LEU A 75 8.29 6.48 -3.45
C LEU A 75 9.28 5.54 -4.14
N TYR A 76 9.79 4.52 -3.45
CA TYR A 76 10.79 3.62 -4.01
C TYR A 76 10.77 2.28 -3.28
N THR A 77 11.54 1.31 -3.79
CA THR A 77 11.61 -0.02 -3.22
C THR A 77 12.15 0.00 -1.79
N SER A 78 11.42 -0.65 -0.88
CA SER A 78 11.90 -0.87 0.46
C SER A 78 12.68 -2.19 0.51
N PRO A 79 13.94 -2.18 0.94
CA PRO A 79 14.75 -3.40 0.96
C PRO A 79 14.44 -4.29 2.17
N SER A 80 13.70 -3.80 3.16
CA SER A 80 13.43 -4.54 4.38
C SER A 80 12.05 -4.22 4.91
N PRO A 81 11.28 -5.24 5.36
CA PRO A 81 9.93 -5.00 5.90
C PRO A 81 9.89 -4.02 7.06
N ARG A 82 10.90 -4.03 7.92
CA ARG A 82 10.91 -3.17 9.09
C ARG A 82 11.15 -1.69 8.78
N ASP A 83 11.54 -1.38 7.57
CA ASP A 83 11.82 0.00 7.16
C ASP A 83 10.57 0.71 6.66
N VAL A 84 9.44 0.05 6.70
CA VAL A 84 8.20 0.54 6.10
C VAL A 84 7.26 0.98 7.20
N HIS A 85 7.07 2.26 7.35
CA HIS A 85 6.16 2.85 8.32
C HIS A 85 5.41 4.01 7.73
#